data_527821ef5eb2bd77c173fc4600735e3d
#
_entry.id   527821ef5eb2bd77c173fc4600735e3d
#
_cell.length_a   1.000
_cell.length_b   1.000
_cell.length_c   1.000
_cell.angle_alpha   90.00
_cell.angle_beta   90.00
_cell.angle_gamma   90.00
#
_symmetry.space_group_name_H-M   'P 1'
#
loop_
_entity.id
_entity.type
_entity.pdbx_description
1 polymer ?
#
loop_
_entity_poly.entity_id
_entity_poly.type
_entity_poly.pdbx_seq_one_letter_code
_entity_poly.pdbx_strand_id
1 'polypeptide(L)'
;MSVNGRCRLRVLSPGLAASLQDTGRLGLGAFGVPPSGPLDELSFTLANALVGNPIGATALEFSLVGPRLLVEGAPCVIAVCGDARVEINGEESDAYRSHWLEPGDRLSLPRLRSGARGYLAIAGGFTARSSLGSRATLLRAGLGGLDGRCLAAGDLLKAQETAARHRMRRCDRLLPQRDRRPIRVVPGPQHDYFAPEQRERWLASEYRIGAASDRMGYRLEGPPIQCVAGHNIVSDAIATGSIQVPGSGEPIIAMHDRQSTGGYPKIATVIRADLIRLGQLAPGDRLGFEAVSVEQGEDIWRGRSRELARLLERLA
;
A
#
# COMPACT_ATOMS: atom_id res chain seq x y z
N MET A 1 -41.06 -4.09 -2.38
CA MET A 1 -40.47 -3.12 -3.31
C MET A 1 -39.13 -3.65 -3.72
N SER A 2 -38.96 -4.05 -4.97
CA SER A 2 -37.68 -4.53 -5.50
C SER A 2 -36.72 -3.35 -5.56
N VAL A 3 -35.73 -3.31 -4.66
CA VAL A 3 -34.64 -2.34 -4.73
C VAL A 3 -33.66 -2.81 -5.82
N ASN A 4 -34.02 -2.55 -7.07
CA ASN A 4 -33.14 -2.77 -8.23
C ASN A 4 -32.07 -1.68 -8.28
N GLY A 5 -31.18 -1.61 -7.29
CA GLY A 5 -30.13 -0.60 -7.24
C GLY A 5 -28.81 -1.18 -6.75
N ARG A 6 -27.72 -0.87 -7.44
CA ARG A 6 -26.36 -1.19 -6.94
C ARG A 6 -26.06 -0.36 -5.69
N CYS A 7 -25.31 -0.92 -4.76
CA CYS A 7 -24.76 -0.15 -3.64
C CYS A 7 -23.83 0.96 -4.15
N ARG A 8 -23.95 2.12 -3.56
CA ARG A 8 -23.12 3.31 -3.82
C ARG A 8 -22.72 3.93 -2.49
N LEU A 9 -21.49 4.37 -2.41
CA LEU A 9 -20.97 5.08 -1.25
C LEU A 9 -20.69 6.53 -1.66
N ARG A 10 -21.48 7.47 -1.14
CA ARG A 10 -21.23 8.91 -1.36
C ARG A 10 -20.15 9.38 -0.40
N VAL A 11 -19.14 10.04 -0.94
CA VAL A 11 -18.05 10.62 -0.16
C VAL A 11 -18.52 11.91 0.51
N LEU A 12 -18.66 11.89 1.84
CA LEU A 12 -18.97 13.08 2.64
C LEU A 12 -17.69 13.85 2.97
N SER A 13 -16.59 13.11 3.24
CA SER A 13 -15.25 13.65 3.40
C SER A 13 -14.25 12.62 2.84
N PRO A 14 -13.28 13.03 2.01
CA PRO A 14 -12.43 12.09 1.29
C PRO A 14 -11.36 11.42 2.15
N GLY A 15 -11.07 11.93 3.35
CA GLY A 15 -9.89 11.53 4.11
C GLY A 15 -8.60 12.06 3.48
N LEU A 16 -7.47 11.40 3.77
CA LEU A 16 -6.16 11.81 3.28
C LEU A 16 -5.66 10.83 2.21
N ALA A 17 -5.32 11.34 1.03
CA ALA A 17 -4.74 10.60 -0.11
C ALA A 17 -5.51 9.30 -0.42
N ALA A 18 -6.84 9.31 -0.28
CA ALA A 18 -7.67 8.16 -0.56
C ALA A 18 -7.80 7.93 -2.07
N SER A 19 -7.46 6.72 -2.53
CA SER A 19 -7.48 6.36 -3.95
C SER A 19 -7.84 4.90 -4.17
N LEU A 20 -8.45 4.58 -5.31
CA LEU A 20 -8.78 3.21 -5.68
C LEU A 20 -7.53 2.48 -6.18
N GLN A 21 -7.31 1.28 -5.65
CA GLN A 21 -6.17 0.43 -6.00
C GLN A 21 -6.67 -0.99 -6.31
N ASP A 22 -6.00 -1.66 -7.25
CA ASP A 22 -6.04 -3.10 -7.46
C ASP A 22 -4.60 -3.66 -7.33
N THR A 23 -4.30 -4.84 -7.84
CA THR A 23 -2.94 -5.43 -7.77
C THR A 23 -1.86 -4.65 -8.55
N GLY A 24 -2.25 -3.61 -9.27
CA GLY A 24 -1.34 -2.79 -10.07
C GLY A 24 -1.12 -3.31 -11.50
N ARG A 25 -0.41 -2.52 -12.30
CA ARG A 25 -0.10 -2.79 -13.72
C ARG A 25 1.33 -3.29 -13.88
N LEU A 26 1.50 -4.60 -13.84
CA LEU A 26 2.81 -5.24 -13.93
C LEU A 26 3.31 -5.32 -15.38
N GLY A 27 4.63 -5.41 -15.56
CA GLY A 27 5.27 -5.64 -16.87
C GLY A 27 5.46 -4.39 -17.75
N LEU A 28 5.06 -3.21 -17.29
CA LEU A 28 5.11 -1.98 -18.11
C LEU A 28 6.29 -1.06 -17.77
N GLY A 29 7.23 -1.50 -16.93
CA GLY A 29 8.40 -0.70 -16.53
C GLY A 29 9.26 -0.25 -17.72
N ALA A 30 9.43 -1.07 -18.75
CA ALA A 30 10.16 -0.72 -19.97
C ALA A 30 9.50 0.44 -20.76
N PHE A 31 8.21 0.68 -20.55
CA PHE A 31 7.48 1.79 -21.16
C PHE A 31 7.36 3.01 -20.23
N GLY A 32 8.12 3.05 -19.13
CA GLY A 32 8.10 4.18 -18.19
C GLY A 32 6.91 4.18 -17.23
N VAL A 33 6.11 3.12 -17.18
CA VAL A 33 4.88 3.06 -16.36
C VAL A 33 5.15 2.22 -15.09
N PRO A 34 5.04 2.85 -13.90
CA PRO A 34 5.19 2.13 -12.64
C PRO A 34 3.99 1.22 -12.36
N PRO A 35 4.17 0.18 -11.51
CA PRO A 35 3.10 -0.76 -11.23
C PRO A 35 1.90 -0.16 -10.48
N SER A 36 2.10 0.84 -9.63
CA SER A 36 1.09 1.29 -8.67
C SER A 36 0.59 0.14 -7.76
N GLY A 37 -0.69 0.10 -7.42
CA GLY A 37 -1.23 -0.94 -6.53
C GLY A 37 -1.06 -0.58 -5.04
N PRO A 38 -1.44 -1.48 -4.12
CA PRO A 38 -1.45 -1.21 -2.69
C PRO A 38 -0.04 -1.12 -2.12
N LEU A 39 0.21 -0.15 -1.23
CA LEU A 39 1.49 -0.07 -0.50
C LEU A 39 1.62 -1.16 0.58
N ASP A 40 0.50 -1.60 1.15
CA ASP A 40 0.39 -2.77 2.02
C ASP A 40 -0.49 -3.82 1.35
N GLU A 41 0.17 -4.72 0.58
CA GLU A 41 -0.48 -5.82 -0.14
C GLU A 41 -1.24 -6.78 0.81
N LEU A 42 -0.79 -6.91 2.07
CA LEU A 42 -1.41 -7.80 3.04
C LEU A 42 -2.78 -7.29 3.50
N SER A 43 -2.84 -6.04 3.98
CA SER A 43 -4.11 -5.43 4.41
C SER A 43 -5.10 -5.32 3.25
N PHE A 44 -4.63 -4.99 2.05
CA PHE A 44 -5.45 -4.98 0.83
C PHE A 44 -6.05 -6.35 0.52
N THR A 45 -5.23 -7.40 0.54
CA THR A 45 -5.65 -8.78 0.28
C THR A 45 -6.66 -9.27 1.31
N LEU A 46 -6.41 -9.01 2.60
CA LEU A 46 -7.32 -9.41 3.68
C LEU A 46 -8.65 -8.66 3.61
N ALA A 47 -8.66 -7.37 3.28
CA ALA A 47 -9.90 -6.62 3.11
C ALA A 47 -10.78 -7.23 2.02
N ASN A 48 -10.20 -7.58 0.87
CA ASN A 48 -10.92 -8.26 -0.21
C ASN A 48 -11.39 -9.67 0.19
N ALA A 49 -10.56 -10.47 0.84
CA ALA A 49 -10.94 -11.81 1.28
C ALA A 49 -12.10 -11.80 2.27
N LEU A 50 -12.13 -10.83 3.19
CA LEU A 50 -13.19 -10.68 4.19
C LEU A 50 -14.57 -10.41 3.57
N VAL A 51 -14.63 -9.75 2.43
CA VAL A 51 -15.90 -9.54 1.71
C VAL A 51 -16.16 -10.57 0.60
N GLY A 52 -15.30 -11.60 0.50
CA GLY A 52 -15.45 -12.67 -0.50
C GLY A 52 -15.06 -12.28 -1.92
N ASN A 53 -14.27 -11.25 -2.09
CA ASN A 53 -13.76 -10.81 -3.37
C ASN A 53 -12.56 -11.67 -3.84
N PRO A 54 -12.30 -11.73 -5.15
CA PRO A 54 -10.99 -12.11 -5.66
C PRO A 54 -9.91 -11.17 -5.08
N ILE A 55 -8.68 -11.69 -4.88
CA ILE A 55 -7.55 -10.96 -4.26
C ILE A 55 -7.26 -9.62 -4.96
N GLY A 56 -7.43 -9.56 -6.29
CA GLY A 56 -7.17 -8.36 -7.09
C GLY A 56 -8.36 -7.42 -7.28
N ALA A 57 -9.47 -7.62 -6.58
CA ALA A 57 -10.63 -6.73 -6.70
C ALA A 57 -10.26 -5.32 -6.23
N THR A 58 -10.82 -4.32 -6.92
CA THR A 58 -10.54 -2.91 -6.60
C THR A 58 -11.05 -2.56 -5.21
N ALA A 59 -10.15 -2.04 -4.36
CA ALA A 59 -10.44 -1.55 -3.02
C ALA A 59 -9.92 -0.11 -2.86
N LEU A 60 -10.37 0.57 -1.82
CA LEU A 60 -9.92 1.91 -1.48
C LEU A 60 -8.73 1.83 -0.53
N GLU A 61 -7.61 2.44 -0.90
CA GLU A 61 -6.48 2.73 -0.01
C GLU A 61 -6.61 4.16 0.51
N PHE A 62 -6.36 4.39 1.80
CA PHE A 62 -6.28 5.72 2.41
C PHE A 62 -5.10 5.84 3.35
N SER A 63 -4.66 7.07 3.59
CA SER A 63 -3.49 7.37 4.43
C SER A 63 -3.93 8.05 5.72
N LEU A 64 -3.45 7.57 6.89
CA LEU A 64 -3.62 8.17 8.22
C LEU A 64 -5.06 8.45 8.64
N VAL A 65 -5.85 9.14 7.82
CA VAL A 65 -7.27 9.47 8.05
C VAL A 65 -8.06 9.01 6.85
N GLY A 66 -9.03 8.12 7.07
CA GLY A 66 -9.89 7.59 6.02
C GLY A 66 -11.11 8.47 5.75
N PRO A 67 -11.92 8.09 4.76
CA PRO A 67 -13.10 8.85 4.35
C PRO A 67 -14.26 8.70 5.33
N ARG A 68 -15.21 9.64 5.21
CA ARG A 68 -16.57 9.51 5.73
C ARG A 68 -17.50 9.29 4.54
N LEU A 69 -18.30 8.25 4.62
CA LEU A 69 -19.12 7.76 3.51
C LEU A 69 -20.57 7.59 3.95
N LEU A 70 -21.51 7.83 3.03
CA LEU A 70 -22.93 7.55 3.19
C LEU A 70 -23.33 6.42 2.23
N VAL A 71 -24.00 5.40 2.73
CA VAL A 71 -24.52 4.30 1.92
C VAL A 71 -25.77 4.74 1.18
N GLU A 72 -25.81 4.54 -0.13
CA GLU A 72 -26.96 4.85 -1.00
C GLU A 72 -27.29 3.62 -1.88
N GLY A 73 -28.54 3.54 -2.28
CA GLY A 73 -29.05 2.49 -3.20
C GLY A 73 -29.34 1.18 -2.47
N ALA A 74 -28.57 0.12 -2.74
CA ALA A 74 -28.76 -1.19 -2.12
C ALA A 74 -27.85 -1.40 -0.91
N PRO A 75 -28.21 -2.32 0.03
CA PRO A 75 -27.32 -2.77 1.08
C PRO A 75 -26.02 -3.36 0.53
N CYS A 76 -24.97 -3.37 1.35
CA CYS A 76 -23.69 -3.95 0.96
C CYS A 76 -22.92 -4.53 2.15
N VAL A 77 -21.94 -5.40 1.82
CA VAL A 77 -20.93 -5.86 2.77
C VAL A 77 -19.63 -5.15 2.50
N ILE A 78 -19.03 -4.63 3.56
CA ILE A 78 -17.71 -4.01 3.52
C ILE A 78 -16.77 -4.69 4.50
N ALA A 79 -15.46 -4.50 4.32
CA ALA A 79 -14.44 -4.80 5.33
C ALA A 79 -13.37 -3.72 5.32
N VAL A 80 -12.82 -3.45 6.50
CA VAL A 80 -11.73 -2.50 6.70
C VAL A 80 -10.53 -3.24 7.28
N CYS A 81 -9.35 -3.05 6.69
CA CYS A 81 -8.08 -3.57 7.18
C CYS A 81 -7.03 -2.46 7.29
N GLY A 82 -5.97 -2.71 8.05
CA GLY A 82 -5.07 -1.71 8.61
C GLY A 82 -5.44 -1.48 10.07
N ASP A 83 -4.58 -0.81 10.87
CA ASP A 83 -4.92 -0.50 12.27
C ASP A 83 -5.93 0.67 12.35
N ALA A 84 -7.08 0.44 11.72
CA ALA A 84 -8.13 1.44 11.52
C ALA A 84 -9.16 1.40 12.66
N ARG A 85 -9.66 2.57 13.02
CA ARG A 85 -10.95 2.69 13.70
C ARG A 85 -12.05 2.64 12.65
N VAL A 86 -13.11 1.92 12.96
CA VAL A 86 -14.31 1.85 12.11
C VAL A 86 -15.48 2.36 12.95
N GLU A 87 -16.20 3.33 12.43
CA GLU A 87 -17.40 3.85 13.06
C GLU A 87 -18.57 3.72 12.08
N ILE A 88 -19.66 3.09 12.53
CA ILE A 88 -20.89 2.94 11.74
C ILE A 88 -22.01 3.64 12.53
N ASN A 89 -22.59 4.67 11.96
CA ASN A 89 -23.64 5.51 12.59
C ASN A 89 -23.21 6.14 13.93
N GLY A 90 -21.88 6.37 14.09
CA GLY A 90 -21.30 6.93 15.32
C GLY A 90 -20.90 5.88 16.37
N GLU A 91 -21.19 4.61 16.13
CA GLU A 91 -20.78 3.52 17.03
C GLU A 91 -19.47 2.90 16.55
N GLU A 92 -18.52 2.68 17.48
CA GLU A 92 -17.23 2.05 17.16
C GLU A 92 -17.43 0.56 16.86
N SER A 93 -16.74 0.09 15.83
CA SER A 93 -16.72 -1.30 15.41
C SER A 93 -15.30 -1.76 15.06
N ASP A 94 -15.13 -3.07 14.89
CA ASP A 94 -13.81 -3.68 14.65
C ASP A 94 -13.38 -3.60 13.20
N ALA A 95 -12.09 -3.34 12.96
CA ALA A 95 -11.43 -3.67 11.71
C ALA A 95 -11.21 -5.20 11.60
N TYR A 96 -10.76 -5.66 10.43
CA TYR A 96 -10.49 -7.06 10.11
C TYR A 96 -11.72 -7.99 10.23
N ARG A 97 -12.91 -7.42 10.03
CA ARG A 97 -14.15 -8.18 9.88
C ARG A 97 -15.05 -7.55 8.82
N SER A 98 -16.01 -8.34 8.32
CA SER A 98 -17.06 -7.83 7.43
C SER A 98 -18.16 -7.14 8.23
N HIS A 99 -18.74 -6.10 7.65
CA HIS A 99 -19.88 -5.37 8.17
C HIS A 99 -20.96 -5.29 7.10
N TRP A 100 -22.21 -5.53 7.50
CA TRP A 100 -23.39 -5.27 6.69
C TRP A 100 -23.82 -3.82 6.87
N LEU A 101 -24.04 -3.12 5.79
CA LEU A 101 -24.50 -1.74 5.80
C LEU A 101 -25.78 -1.61 4.98
N GLU A 102 -26.72 -0.84 5.51
CA GLU A 102 -27.99 -0.50 4.88
C GLU A 102 -27.96 0.91 4.25
N PRO A 103 -28.81 1.18 3.25
CA PRO A 103 -28.98 2.55 2.74
C PRO A 103 -29.32 3.53 3.86
N GLY A 104 -28.58 4.62 3.93
CA GLY A 104 -28.66 5.63 4.99
C GLY A 104 -27.57 5.49 6.05
N ASP A 105 -26.91 4.35 6.16
CA ASP A 105 -25.81 4.18 7.10
C ASP A 105 -24.62 5.09 6.74
N ARG A 106 -23.96 5.58 7.80
CA ARG A 106 -22.78 6.41 7.72
C ARG A 106 -21.56 5.63 8.21
N LEU A 107 -20.61 5.39 7.31
CA LEU A 107 -19.31 4.81 7.64
C LEU A 107 -18.30 5.95 7.82
N SER A 108 -17.61 5.97 8.95
CA SER A 108 -16.51 6.89 9.23
C SER A 108 -15.25 6.07 9.52
N LEU A 109 -14.17 6.45 8.87
CA LEU A 109 -12.84 5.88 9.08
C LEU A 109 -11.93 6.98 9.61
N PRO A 110 -11.96 7.27 10.92
CA PRO A 110 -11.16 8.32 11.52
C PRO A 110 -9.66 8.00 11.45
N ARG A 111 -8.86 8.72 12.22
CA ARG A 111 -7.42 8.50 12.22
C ARG A 111 -7.07 7.07 12.62
N LEU A 112 -6.15 6.44 11.86
CA LEU A 112 -5.58 5.13 12.19
C LEU A 112 -4.97 5.17 13.61
N ARG A 113 -5.11 4.08 14.37
CA ARG A 113 -4.49 3.93 15.69
C ARG A 113 -2.98 3.86 15.58
N SER A 114 -2.51 3.11 14.59
CA SER A 114 -1.09 3.03 14.21
C SER A 114 -0.96 2.73 12.72
N GLY A 115 0.27 2.85 12.19
CA GLY A 115 0.52 2.68 10.76
C GLY A 115 0.07 3.86 9.91
N ALA A 116 0.31 3.75 8.62
CA ALA A 116 0.08 4.83 7.67
C ALA A 116 -1.03 4.52 6.65
N ARG A 117 -1.41 3.26 6.48
CA ARG A 117 -2.34 2.83 5.41
C ARG A 117 -3.48 1.99 5.96
N GLY A 118 -4.70 2.32 5.50
CA GLY A 118 -5.88 1.50 5.68
C GLY A 118 -6.55 1.20 4.35
N TYR A 119 -7.31 0.12 4.33
CA TYR A 119 -8.00 -0.38 3.14
C TYR A 119 -9.46 -0.62 3.44
N LEU A 120 -10.33 -0.16 2.53
CA LEU A 120 -11.76 -0.46 2.55
C LEU A 120 -12.08 -1.26 1.29
N ALA A 121 -12.56 -2.49 1.47
CA ALA A 121 -13.14 -3.32 0.42
C ALA A 121 -14.66 -3.33 0.52
N ILE A 122 -15.32 -3.48 -0.61
CA ILE A 122 -16.76 -3.71 -0.74
C ILE A 122 -17.00 -5.00 -1.52
N ALA A 123 -18.02 -5.76 -1.19
CA ALA A 123 -18.36 -6.98 -1.92
C ALA A 123 -18.60 -6.68 -3.41
N GLY A 124 -17.95 -7.45 -4.29
CA GLY A 124 -17.87 -7.22 -5.73
C GLY A 124 -16.73 -6.28 -6.16
N GLY A 125 -16.11 -5.54 -5.23
CA GLY A 125 -15.09 -4.52 -5.53
C GLY A 125 -15.67 -3.21 -6.02
N PHE A 126 -14.89 -2.15 -6.01
CA PHE A 126 -15.29 -0.86 -6.56
C PHE A 126 -15.21 -0.83 -8.09
N THR A 127 -16.18 -0.18 -8.72
CA THR A 127 -16.10 0.18 -10.14
C THR A 127 -15.07 1.29 -10.31
N ALA A 128 -14.09 1.07 -11.16
CA ALA A 128 -13.03 2.02 -11.44
C ALA A 128 -12.63 1.97 -12.92
N ARG A 129 -12.09 3.07 -13.42
CA ARG A 129 -11.56 3.13 -14.79
C ARG A 129 -10.33 2.22 -14.90
N SER A 130 -10.34 1.31 -15.87
CA SER A 130 -9.16 0.51 -16.21
C SER A 130 -8.26 1.29 -17.17
N SER A 131 -6.96 1.27 -16.90
CA SER A 131 -5.94 1.86 -17.75
C SER A 131 -4.73 0.95 -17.78
N LEU A 132 -4.33 0.52 -18.97
CA LEU A 132 -3.20 -0.39 -19.18
C LEU A 132 -3.34 -1.70 -18.34
N GLY A 133 -4.54 -2.29 -18.36
CA GLY A 133 -4.81 -3.57 -17.69
C GLY A 133 -5.03 -3.51 -16.17
N SER A 134 -4.97 -2.33 -15.55
CA SER A 134 -5.16 -2.16 -14.10
C SER A 134 -6.12 -1.01 -13.79
N ARG A 135 -6.80 -1.10 -12.65
CA ARG A 135 -7.64 -0.05 -12.07
C ARG A 135 -6.93 0.77 -11.00
N ALA A 136 -5.68 0.42 -10.65
CA ALA A 136 -4.90 1.19 -9.69
C ALA A 136 -4.73 2.64 -10.13
N THR A 137 -4.95 3.57 -9.20
CA THR A 137 -4.72 4.99 -9.43
C THR A 137 -3.22 5.27 -9.48
N LEU A 138 -2.75 5.88 -10.56
CA LEU A 138 -1.43 6.49 -10.68
C LEU A 138 -1.63 8.01 -10.80
N LEU A 139 -1.53 8.71 -9.68
CA LEU A 139 -1.87 10.13 -9.56
C LEU A 139 -1.08 11.00 -10.54
N ARG A 140 0.25 10.77 -10.66
CA ARG A 140 1.14 11.59 -11.47
C ARG A 140 0.80 11.55 -12.96
N ALA A 141 0.24 10.44 -13.44
CA ALA A 141 -0.11 10.25 -14.84
C ALA A 141 -1.61 10.35 -15.10
N GLY A 142 -2.44 10.59 -14.08
CA GLY A 142 -3.89 10.66 -14.22
C GLY A 142 -4.50 9.35 -14.71
N LEU A 143 -3.94 8.18 -14.32
CA LEU A 143 -4.38 6.88 -14.81
C LEU A 143 -5.16 6.10 -13.75
N GLY A 144 -6.13 5.31 -14.21
CA GLY A 144 -6.89 4.35 -13.40
C GLY A 144 -7.82 5.00 -12.36
N GLY A 145 -8.28 4.18 -11.44
CA GLY A 145 -9.10 4.62 -10.29
C GLY A 145 -10.34 5.43 -10.65
N LEU A 146 -10.56 6.48 -9.89
CA LEU A 146 -11.58 7.49 -10.14
C LEU A 146 -10.92 8.65 -10.91
N ASP A 147 -10.87 8.51 -12.24
CA ASP A 147 -10.27 9.49 -13.17
C ASP A 147 -8.82 9.89 -12.83
N GLY A 148 -8.03 8.92 -12.33
CA GLY A 148 -6.61 9.12 -12.01
C GLY A 148 -6.32 10.05 -10.84
N ARG A 149 -7.29 10.33 -9.97
CA ARG A 149 -7.17 11.23 -8.83
C ARG A 149 -7.55 10.59 -7.50
N CYS A 150 -7.22 11.27 -6.41
CA CYS A 150 -7.77 10.96 -5.09
C CYS A 150 -9.27 11.30 -5.02
N LEU A 151 -9.94 10.74 -4.01
CA LEU A 151 -11.33 11.07 -3.71
C LEU A 151 -11.50 12.54 -3.38
N ALA A 152 -12.66 13.06 -3.74
CA ALA A 152 -13.16 14.38 -3.35
C ALA A 152 -14.53 14.24 -2.68
N ALA A 153 -14.93 15.24 -1.88
CA ALA A 153 -16.28 15.30 -1.34
C ALA A 153 -17.31 15.37 -2.48
N GLY A 154 -18.41 14.63 -2.34
CA GLY A 154 -19.43 14.49 -3.37
C GLY A 154 -19.21 13.36 -4.36
N ASP A 155 -18.02 12.73 -4.42
CA ASP A 155 -17.79 11.57 -5.27
C ASP A 155 -18.75 10.42 -4.92
N LEU A 156 -19.08 9.61 -5.94
CA LEU A 156 -19.96 8.47 -5.80
C LEU A 156 -19.22 7.18 -6.18
N LEU A 157 -18.79 6.43 -5.19
CA LEU A 157 -18.15 5.14 -5.38
C LEU A 157 -19.23 4.07 -5.62
N LYS A 158 -19.13 3.34 -6.72
CA LYS A 158 -20.11 2.31 -7.10
C LYS A 158 -19.52 0.94 -6.85
N ALA A 159 -20.26 0.04 -6.18
CA ALA A 159 -19.91 -1.36 -6.12
C ALA A 159 -20.19 -2.05 -7.47
N GLN A 160 -19.37 -3.05 -7.81
CA GLN A 160 -19.69 -3.96 -8.91
C GLN A 160 -20.77 -4.96 -8.45
N GLU A 161 -21.52 -5.53 -9.39
CA GLU A 161 -22.44 -6.60 -9.08
C GLU A 161 -21.68 -7.84 -8.63
N THR A 162 -22.22 -8.52 -7.62
CA THR A 162 -21.69 -9.80 -7.17
C THR A 162 -22.83 -10.78 -6.94
N ALA A 163 -22.67 -11.99 -7.46
CA ALA A 163 -23.57 -13.11 -7.19
C ALA A 163 -23.18 -13.86 -5.90
N ALA A 164 -22.07 -13.48 -5.27
CA ALA A 164 -21.58 -14.15 -4.06
C ALA A 164 -22.56 -13.98 -2.91
N ARG A 165 -22.90 -15.09 -2.22
CA ARG A 165 -23.66 -15.03 -0.97
C ARG A 165 -22.80 -14.30 0.07
N HIS A 166 -23.35 -13.26 0.69
CA HIS A 166 -22.67 -12.47 1.70
C HIS A 166 -22.54 -13.28 2.98
N ARG A 167 -21.38 -13.90 3.18
CA ARG A 167 -21.00 -14.52 4.45
C ARG A 167 -20.20 -13.51 5.26
N MET A 168 -20.62 -13.29 6.52
CA MET A 168 -19.84 -12.45 7.44
C MET A 168 -18.59 -13.21 7.87
N ARG A 169 -17.44 -12.55 7.71
CA ARG A 169 -16.12 -13.12 7.99
C ARG A 169 -15.38 -12.27 9.01
N ARG A 170 -14.46 -12.89 9.73
CA ARG A 170 -13.56 -12.21 10.67
C ARG A 170 -12.17 -12.81 10.58
N CYS A 171 -11.16 -11.98 10.68
CA CYS A 171 -9.76 -12.39 10.79
C CYS A 171 -9.26 -12.10 12.20
N ASP A 172 -9.19 -13.15 13.04
CA ASP A 172 -8.73 -13.01 14.44
C ASP A 172 -7.20 -13.04 14.56
N ARG A 173 -6.51 -13.56 13.53
CA ARG A 173 -5.05 -13.62 13.49
C ARG A 173 -4.51 -12.55 12.56
N LEU A 174 -3.94 -11.50 13.15
CA LEU A 174 -3.23 -10.47 12.40
C LEU A 174 -1.78 -10.91 12.18
N LEU A 175 -1.32 -10.83 10.94
CA LEU A 175 0.09 -10.98 10.64
C LEU A 175 0.82 -9.69 11.08
N PRO A 176 1.99 -9.80 11.75
CA PRO A 176 2.74 -8.62 12.15
C PRO A 176 3.08 -7.73 10.96
N GLN A 177 2.50 -6.53 10.91
CA GLN A 177 2.75 -5.56 9.84
C GLN A 177 3.72 -4.49 10.29
N ARG A 178 3.63 -4.07 11.55
CA ARG A 178 4.47 -3.05 12.15
C ARG A 178 5.24 -3.63 13.32
N ASP A 179 6.53 -3.84 13.12
CA ASP A 179 7.50 -4.16 14.16
C ASP A 179 8.67 -3.18 14.09
N ARG A 180 9.47 -3.12 15.13
CA ARG A 180 10.64 -2.22 15.21
C ARG A 180 11.93 -2.84 14.69
N ARG A 181 11.86 -4.06 14.14
CA ARG A 181 13.05 -4.70 13.56
C ARG A 181 13.55 -3.88 12.37
N PRO A 182 14.85 -3.88 12.10
CA PRO A 182 15.39 -3.24 10.90
C PRO A 182 14.68 -3.73 9.62
N ILE A 183 14.62 -2.88 8.61
CA ILE A 183 14.15 -3.23 7.26
C ILE A 183 15.25 -4.04 6.59
N ARG A 184 14.92 -5.24 6.15
CA ARG A 184 15.89 -6.13 5.52
C ARG A 184 16.11 -5.76 4.07
N VAL A 185 17.38 -5.77 3.69
CA VAL A 185 17.83 -5.34 2.36
C VAL A 185 18.84 -6.32 1.80
N VAL A 186 18.87 -6.44 0.47
CA VAL A 186 19.95 -7.09 -0.27
C VAL A 186 20.87 -6.02 -0.87
N PRO A 187 22.18 -6.28 -1.07
CA PRO A 187 23.06 -5.34 -1.76
C PRO A 187 22.50 -4.90 -3.10
N GLY A 188 22.58 -3.62 -3.39
CA GLY A 188 22.15 -3.06 -4.66
C GLY A 188 23.16 -3.27 -5.79
N PRO A 189 22.78 -3.02 -7.03
CA PRO A 189 23.66 -3.21 -8.20
C PRO A 189 24.89 -2.28 -8.21
N GLN A 190 24.87 -1.19 -7.46
CA GLN A 190 25.98 -0.26 -7.31
C GLN A 190 26.46 -0.17 -5.85
N HIS A 191 26.30 -1.25 -5.04
CA HIS A 191 26.75 -1.25 -3.66
C HIS A 191 28.27 -1.05 -3.51
N ASP A 192 29.05 -1.42 -4.53
CA ASP A 192 30.49 -1.26 -4.64
C ASP A 192 30.92 0.20 -4.88
N TYR A 193 29.99 1.09 -5.27
CA TYR A 193 30.24 2.54 -5.37
C TYR A 193 30.39 3.20 -3.99
N PHE A 194 30.07 2.46 -2.92
CA PHE A 194 30.14 2.91 -1.52
C PHE A 194 31.25 2.14 -0.80
N ALA A 195 32.19 2.87 -0.18
CA ALA A 195 33.27 2.25 0.58
C ALA A 195 32.71 1.33 1.69
N PRO A 196 33.43 0.26 2.07
CA PRO A 196 32.95 -0.68 3.12
C PRO A 196 32.52 0.04 4.40
N GLU A 197 33.29 1.04 4.86
CA GLU A 197 33.02 1.80 6.08
C GLU A 197 31.73 2.63 5.95
N GLN A 198 31.40 3.13 4.75
CA GLN A 198 30.15 3.84 4.50
C GLN A 198 28.94 2.90 4.54
N ARG A 199 29.09 1.69 4.03
CA ARG A 199 28.04 0.65 4.06
C ARG A 199 27.76 0.19 5.48
N GLU A 200 28.80 -0.07 6.27
CA GLU A 200 28.70 -0.43 7.68
C GLU A 200 28.05 0.69 8.51
N ARG A 201 28.50 1.94 8.31
CA ARG A 201 27.92 3.09 8.98
C ARG A 201 26.44 3.26 8.62
N TRP A 202 26.08 3.08 7.34
CA TRP A 202 24.68 3.14 6.91
C TRP A 202 23.83 2.08 7.59
N LEU A 203 24.25 0.83 7.63
CA LEU A 203 23.55 -0.27 8.29
C LEU A 203 23.42 -0.07 9.80
N ALA A 204 24.42 0.56 10.44
CA ALA A 204 24.40 0.87 11.87
C ALA A 204 23.60 2.14 12.22
N SER A 205 23.12 2.89 11.22
CA SER A 205 22.43 4.16 11.41
C SER A 205 20.92 3.99 11.44
N GLU A 206 20.25 4.89 12.17
CA GLU A 206 18.79 5.06 12.14
C GLU A 206 18.46 6.27 11.26
N TYR A 207 17.40 6.12 10.46
CA TYR A 207 16.86 7.14 9.57
C TYR A 207 15.40 7.44 9.91
N ARG A 208 14.99 8.68 9.66
CA ARG A 208 13.62 9.15 9.79
C ARG A 208 13.00 9.32 8.41
N ILE A 209 11.74 8.94 8.23
CA ILE A 209 10.98 9.21 7.00
C ILE A 209 10.66 10.71 6.97
N GLY A 210 11.15 11.40 5.96
CA GLY A 210 10.93 12.83 5.76
C GLY A 210 9.49 13.16 5.34
N ALA A 211 9.10 14.41 5.61
CA ALA A 211 7.75 14.91 5.34
C ALA A 211 7.35 14.89 3.85
N ALA A 212 8.34 14.99 2.94
CA ALA A 212 8.14 14.95 1.48
C ALA A 212 8.08 13.53 0.91
N SER A 213 7.78 12.53 1.74
CA SER A 213 7.62 11.13 1.33
C SER A 213 6.21 10.84 0.83
N ASP A 214 6.12 10.12 -0.28
CA ASP A 214 4.84 9.75 -0.92
C ASP A 214 4.90 8.34 -1.53
N ARG A 215 3.92 8.01 -2.39
CA ARG A 215 3.86 6.74 -3.11
C ARG A 215 4.97 6.55 -4.16
N MET A 216 5.70 7.61 -4.53
CA MET A 216 6.85 7.52 -5.43
C MET A 216 8.13 7.09 -4.70
N GLY A 217 8.34 7.62 -3.49
CA GLY A 217 9.55 7.32 -2.72
C GLY A 217 9.54 7.92 -1.33
N TYR A 218 10.19 7.22 -0.43
CA TYR A 218 10.41 7.67 0.94
C TYR A 218 11.78 8.31 1.03
N ARG A 219 11.82 9.62 1.29
CA ARG A 219 13.05 10.37 1.56
C ARG A 219 13.47 10.15 2.99
N LEU A 220 14.71 9.75 3.19
CA LEU A 220 15.23 9.42 4.51
C LEU A 220 16.12 10.54 5.02
N GLU A 221 15.81 11.04 6.19
CA GLU A 221 16.59 12.03 6.93
C GLU A 221 17.47 11.31 7.96
N GLY A 222 18.78 11.54 7.93
CA GLY A 222 19.75 10.89 8.79
C GLY A 222 21.19 11.13 8.35
N PRO A 223 22.17 10.36 8.83
CA PRO A 223 23.55 10.53 8.42
C PRO A 223 23.71 10.38 6.90
N PRO A 224 24.36 11.35 6.23
CA PRO A 224 24.54 11.28 4.78
C PRO A 224 25.49 10.15 4.41
N ILE A 225 25.23 9.53 3.26
CA ILE A 225 26.03 8.45 2.68
C ILE A 225 26.88 9.01 1.56
N GLN A 226 28.20 8.81 1.65
CA GLN A 226 29.14 9.25 0.62
C GLN A 226 29.36 8.15 -0.41
N CYS A 227 29.25 8.51 -1.69
CA CYS A 227 29.57 7.65 -2.83
C CYS A 227 30.95 8.01 -3.35
N VAL A 228 31.89 7.06 -3.37
CA VAL A 228 33.28 7.28 -3.79
C VAL A 228 33.44 7.24 -5.31
N ALA A 229 32.52 6.60 -6.04
CA ALA A 229 32.54 6.47 -7.48
C ALA A 229 31.71 7.57 -8.22
N GLY A 230 31.25 8.59 -7.47
CA GLY A 230 30.39 9.64 -8.01
C GLY A 230 28.89 9.37 -7.80
N HIS A 231 28.09 10.42 -7.90
CA HIS A 231 26.66 10.40 -7.55
C HIS A 231 25.75 10.10 -8.74
N ASN A 232 26.28 9.98 -9.94
CA ASN A 232 25.53 9.76 -11.17
C ASN A 232 25.98 8.48 -11.84
N ILE A 233 25.01 7.69 -12.30
CA ILE A 233 25.21 6.54 -13.17
C ILE A 233 24.45 6.76 -14.48
N VAL A 234 24.77 5.99 -15.51
CA VAL A 234 23.87 5.88 -16.65
C VAL A 234 22.51 5.43 -16.17
N SER A 235 21.43 6.08 -16.63
CA SER A 235 20.07 5.76 -16.20
C SER A 235 19.80 4.27 -16.33
N ASP A 236 19.40 3.66 -15.22
CA ASP A 236 19.20 2.22 -15.09
C ASP A 236 17.83 1.95 -14.44
N ALA A 237 17.31 0.72 -14.58
CA ALA A 237 16.03 0.31 -14.03
C ALA A 237 15.98 0.46 -12.49
N ILE A 238 14.83 0.90 -12.01
CA ILE A 238 14.55 1.02 -10.56
C ILE A 238 13.48 0.00 -10.17
N ALA A 239 13.83 -0.96 -9.31
CA ALA A 239 12.87 -1.86 -8.69
C ALA A 239 12.17 -1.17 -7.51
N THR A 240 10.94 -1.62 -7.14
CA THR A 240 10.33 -1.21 -5.87
C THR A 240 11.23 -1.64 -4.72
N GLY A 241 11.47 -0.72 -3.77
CA GLY A 241 12.39 -0.96 -2.66
C GLY A 241 13.85 -0.62 -2.96
N SER A 242 14.23 -0.23 -4.18
CA SER A 242 15.59 0.26 -4.46
C SER A 242 15.90 1.48 -3.61
N ILE A 243 17.06 1.51 -2.96
CA ILE A 243 17.53 2.61 -2.13
C ILE A 243 18.58 3.39 -2.91
N GLN A 244 18.17 4.52 -3.46
CA GLN A 244 19.02 5.42 -4.24
C GLN A 244 19.70 6.43 -3.32
N VAL A 245 20.95 6.77 -3.63
CA VAL A 245 21.72 7.78 -2.90
C VAL A 245 22.09 8.89 -3.88
N PRO A 246 21.34 10.01 -3.90
CA PRO A 246 21.68 11.19 -4.70
C PRO A 246 22.89 11.94 -4.12
N GLY A 247 23.35 12.99 -4.80
CA GLY A 247 24.52 13.78 -4.41
C GLY A 247 24.43 14.46 -3.02
N SER A 248 23.22 14.63 -2.49
CA SER A 248 23.02 15.10 -1.11
C SER A 248 23.46 14.07 -0.05
N GLY A 249 23.58 12.81 -0.43
CA GLY A 249 23.84 11.71 0.50
C GLY A 249 22.60 11.20 1.24
N GLU A 250 21.44 11.81 1.05
CA GLU A 250 20.17 11.41 1.70
C GLU A 250 19.51 10.25 0.91
N PRO A 251 19.35 9.05 1.51
CA PRO A 251 18.78 7.93 0.79
C PRO A 251 17.31 8.14 0.43
N ILE A 252 16.90 7.57 -0.71
CA ILE A 252 15.51 7.56 -1.17
C ILE A 252 15.10 6.13 -1.45
N ILE A 253 14.11 5.60 -0.73
CA ILE A 253 13.54 4.27 -1.02
C ILE A 253 12.46 4.43 -2.10
N ALA A 254 12.66 3.83 -3.27
CA ALA A 254 11.70 3.84 -4.36
C ALA A 254 10.45 3.02 -4.03
N MET A 255 9.27 3.64 -4.10
CA MET A 255 7.99 3.02 -3.75
C MET A 255 7.17 2.63 -5.01
N HIS A 256 5.90 2.34 -4.87
CA HIS A 256 5.08 1.71 -5.91
C HIS A 256 4.81 2.61 -7.14
N ASP A 257 4.76 3.94 -6.97
CA ASP A 257 4.55 4.91 -8.07
C ASP A 257 5.86 5.56 -8.53
N ARG A 258 7.02 4.96 -8.21
CA ARG A 258 8.37 5.41 -8.55
C ARG A 258 8.57 5.59 -10.05
N GLN A 259 9.60 6.33 -10.42
CA GLN A 259 10.12 6.33 -11.78
C GLN A 259 10.60 4.92 -12.17
N SER A 260 10.46 4.54 -13.43
CA SER A 260 10.93 3.24 -13.93
C SER A 260 12.44 3.17 -14.10
N THR A 261 13.08 4.32 -14.33
CA THR A 261 14.53 4.47 -14.50
C THR A 261 15.04 5.65 -13.67
N GLY A 262 16.33 5.62 -13.30
CA GLY A 262 16.99 6.71 -12.59
C GLY A 262 18.50 6.63 -12.69
N GLY A 263 19.14 7.77 -12.47
CA GLY A 263 20.58 7.98 -12.62
C GLY A 263 21.35 8.05 -11.29
N TYR A 264 20.78 7.64 -10.18
CA TYR A 264 21.48 7.60 -8.89
C TYR A 264 21.93 6.18 -8.54
N PRO A 265 23.11 6.02 -7.91
CA PRO A 265 23.58 4.73 -7.42
C PRO A 265 22.58 4.12 -6.43
N LYS A 266 22.35 2.81 -6.54
CA LYS A 266 21.49 2.03 -5.68
C LYS A 266 22.34 1.22 -4.70
N ILE A 267 22.40 1.63 -3.43
CA ILE A 267 23.20 0.98 -2.38
C ILE A 267 22.62 -0.39 -2.01
N ALA A 268 21.29 -0.50 -1.97
CA ALA A 268 20.58 -1.72 -1.59
C ALA A 268 19.18 -1.77 -2.21
N THR A 269 18.51 -2.91 -2.06
CA THR A 269 17.09 -3.08 -2.37
C THR A 269 16.40 -3.77 -1.20
N VAL A 270 15.28 -3.23 -0.74
CA VAL A 270 14.44 -3.82 0.32
C VAL A 270 13.85 -5.14 -0.17
N ILE A 271 13.91 -6.19 0.64
CA ILE A 271 13.30 -7.47 0.30
C ILE A 271 11.77 -7.34 0.19
N ARG A 272 11.15 -8.12 -0.69
CA ARG A 272 9.70 -8.05 -0.94
C ARG A 272 8.85 -8.19 0.33
N ALA A 273 9.26 -9.05 1.24
CA ALA A 273 8.55 -9.28 2.49
C ALA A 273 8.45 -8.02 3.39
N ASP A 274 9.40 -7.09 3.28
CA ASP A 274 9.46 -5.89 4.11
C ASP A 274 8.85 -4.65 3.43
N LEU A 275 8.51 -4.71 2.14
CA LEU A 275 7.76 -3.64 1.45
C LEU A 275 6.42 -3.36 2.13
N ILE A 276 5.74 -4.39 2.64
CA ILE A 276 4.49 -4.27 3.40
C ILE A 276 4.69 -3.43 4.66
N ARG A 277 5.80 -3.66 5.37
CA ARG A 277 6.17 -2.90 6.58
C ARG A 277 6.47 -1.44 6.24
N LEU A 278 7.22 -1.20 5.16
CA LEU A 278 7.44 0.16 4.63
C LEU A 278 6.11 0.85 4.31
N GLY A 279 5.17 0.17 3.68
CA GLY A 279 3.85 0.70 3.35
C GLY A 279 3.10 1.25 4.57
N GLN A 280 3.41 0.73 5.77
CA GLN A 280 2.79 1.16 7.03
C GLN A 280 3.59 2.23 7.79
N LEU A 281 4.73 2.67 7.27
CA LEU A 281 5.49 3.77 7.88
C LEU A 281 4.98 5.13 7.37
N ALA A 282 4.91 6.10 8.29
CA ALA A 282 4.49 7.48 8.05
C ALA A 282 5.67 8.44 8.11
N PRO A 283 5.56 9.66 7.56
CA PRO A 283 6.50 10.73 7.85
C PRO A 283 6.72 10.91 9.35
N GLY A 284 7.99 10.97 9.77
CA GLY A 284 8.41 11.03 11.17
C GLY A 284 8.74 9.69 11.81
N ASP A 285 8.28 8.55 11.25
CA ASP A 285 8.68 7.22 11.71
C ASP A 285 10.17 6.96 11.46
N ARG A 286 10.77 6.15 12.32
CA ARG A 286 12.19 5.79 12.26
C ARG A 286 12.37 4.36 11.78
N LEU A 287 13.46 4.10 11.07
CA LEU A 287 13.84 2.78 10.58
C LEU A 287 15.37 2.65 10.53
N GLY A 288 15.85 1.42 10.70
CA GLY A 288 17.21 1.01 10.40
C GLY A 288 17.19 -0.09 9.33
N PHE A 289 18.38 -0.55 8.94
CA PHE A 289 18.53 -1.56 7.89
C PHE A 289 19.32 -2.77 8.38
N GLU A 290 19.00 -3.92 7.85
CA GLU A 290 19.70 -5.19 8.09
C GLU A 290 20.01 -5.84 6.74
N ALA A 291 21.29 -6.14 6.49
CA ALA A 291 21.69 -6.84 5.28
C ALA A 291 21.37 -8.33 5.38
N VAL A 292 20.75 -8.87 4.34
CA VAL A 292 20.47 -10.31 4.19
C VAL A 292 20.92 -10.77 2.81
N SER A 293 21.10 -12.09 2.63
CA SER A 293 21.35 -12.64 1.30
C SER A 293 20.06 -12.68 0.47
N VAL A 294 20.17 -12.84 -0.84
CA VAL A 294 19.02 -13.01 -1.75
C VAL A 294 18.21 -14.24 -1.35
N GLU A 295 18.89 -15.36 -1.06
CA GLU A 295 18.29 -16.65 -0.65
C GLU A 295 17.49 -16.48 0.66
N GLN A 296 18.07 -15.79 1.65
CA GLN A 296 17.36 -15.45 2.89
C GLN A 296 16.11 -14.62 2.63
N GLY A 297 16.21 -13.60 1.77
CA GLY A 297 15.09 -12.76 1.38
C GLY A 297 13.95 -13.55 0.71
N GLU A 298 14.31 -14.48 -0.19
CA GLU A 298 13.35 -15.39 -0.84
C GLU A 298 12.68 -16.35 0.13
N ASP A 299 13.43 -16.95 1.06
CA ASP A 299 12.89 -17.88 2.04
C ASP A 299 11.91 -17.19 3.00
N ILE A 300 12.23 -15.97 3.43
CA ILE A 300 11.34 -15.14 4.23
C ILE A 300 10.04 -14.85 3.45
N TRP A 301 10.14 -14.50 2.17
CA TRP A 301 8.98 -14.27 1.32
C TRP A 301 8.13 -15.52 1.13
N ARG A 302 8.76 -16.67 0.85
CA ARG A 302 8.05 -17.96 0.71
C ARG A 302 7.33 -18.36 2.00
N GLY A 303 7.97 -18.13 3.17
CA GLY A 303 7.36 -18.35 4.48
C GLY A 303 6.09 -17.51 4.69
N ARG A 304 6.20 -16.21 4.42
CA ARG A 304 5.09 -15.26 4.54
C ARG A 304 3.94 -15.57 3.57
N SER A 305 4.27 -15.91 2.33
CA SER A 305 3.27 -16.29 1.31
C SER A 305 2.49 -17.54 1.71
N ARG A 306 3.16 -18.56 2.26
CA ARG A 306 2.49 -19.76 2.79
C ARG A 306 1.58 -19.46 3.97
N GLU A 307 2.01 -18.58 4.87
CA GLU A 307 1.19 -18.15 6.01
C GLU A 307 -0.08 -17.40 5.54
N LEU A 308 0.07 -16.48 4.59
CA LEU A 308 -1.05 -15.76 3.98
C LEU A 308 -2.01 -16.73 3.28
N ALA A 309 -1.52 -17.67 2.47
CA ALA A 309 -2.35 -18.65 1.79
C ALA A 309 -3.22 -19.44 2.79
N ARG A 310 -2.64 -19.97 3.87
CA ARG A 310 -3.37 -20.67 4.93
C ARG A 310 -4.42 -19.78 5.63
N LEU A 311 -4.16 -18.50 5.74
CA LEU A 311 -5.11 -17.55 6.32
C LEU A 311 -6.29 -17.33 5.37
N LEU A 312 -6.03 -17.17 4.07
CA LEU A 312 -7.05 -16.99 3.05
C LEU A 312 -7.93 -18.23 2.89
N GLU A 313 -7.37 -19.45 2.94
CA GLU A 313 -8.14 -20.71 2.95
C GLU A 313 -9.15 -20.77 4.11
N ARG A 314 -8.80 -20.24 5.28
CA ARG A 314 -9.71 -20.18 6.43
C ARG A 314 -10.80 -19.11 6.30
N LEU A 315 -10.58 -18.10 5.46
CA LEU A 315 -11.54 -17.04 5.19
C LEU A 315 -12.46 -17.38 4.00
N ALA A 316 -12.13 -18.35 3.17
CA ALA A 316 -12.95 -18.79 2.05
C ALA A 316 -14.22 -19.52 2.54
#